data_a0455e619e7cfbd03f36031d681f9c53
#
_entry.id   a0455e619e7cfbd03f36031d681f9c53
#
_cell.length_a   1.000
_cell.length_b   1.000
_cell.length_c   1.000
_cell.angle_alpha   90.00
_cell.angle_beta   90.00
_cell.angle_gamma   90.00
#
_symmetry.space_group_name_H-M   'P 1'
#
loop_
_entity.id
_entity.type
_entity.pdbx_description
1 polymer ?
#
loop_
_entity_poly.entity_id
_entity_poly.type
_entity_poly.pdbx_seq_one_letter_code
_entity_poly.pdbx_strand_id
1 'polypeptide(L)'
;MYKRQAVVEALGRAGVGHLILVDADVFDPSNVNRQLGATVQTIGRPKVEVMKERLLSINPDIDVETHATFYLPESHQGFIAHSGADYVVDAVDTMSAKIAIIDEAYHSGIPVVSSMGAGNKLHPEYFQLDYIEKTSVDPLAKIMRRELKKRRIRRIKVAYSTEVPHKPFSDSDEVRPSPGSISFVPSTAGMILAGAVVRDLLNLD
;
A
#
# COMPACT_ATOMS: atom_id res chain seq x y z
N MET A 1 -0.23 4.30 5.41
CA MET A 1 -0.90 5.02 4.34
C MET A 1 -0.04 5.80 3.37
N TYR A 2 1.22 5.97 3.59
CA TYR A 2 2.12 6.80 2.75
C TYR A 2 2.61 6.06 1.50
N LYS A 3 2.69 4.75 1.55
CA LYS A 3 3.06 3.87 0.43
C LYS A 3 2.07 3.97 -0.73
N ARG A 4 0.78 4.06 -0.42
CA ARG A 4 -0.32 4.13 -1.41
C ARG A 4 -0.17 5.30 -2.38
N GLN A 5 0.16 6.49 -1.88
CA GLN A 5 0.25 7.70 -2.71
C GLN A 5 1.41 7.63 -3.69
N ALA A 6 2.56 7.08 -3.27
CA ALA A 6 3.69 6.87 -4.18
C ALA A 6 3.37 5.84 -5.27
N VAL A 7 2.63 4.76 -4.92
CA VAL A 7 2.13 3.79 -5.91
C VAL A 7 1.21 4.47 -6.91
N VAL A 8 0.19 5.17 -6.42
CA VAL A 8 -0.84 5.83 -7.24
C VAL A 8 -0.21 6.81 -8.23
N GLU A 9 0.70 7.67 -7.76
CA GLU A 9 1.38 8.62 -8.64
C GLU A 9 2.27 7.92 -9.66
N ALA A 10 3.03 6.90 -9.24
CA ALA A 10 3.91 6.17 -10.15
C ALA A 10 3.12 5.44 -11.25
N LEU A 11 1.99 4.83 -10.92
CA LEU A 11 1.12 4.16 -11.89
C LEU A 11 0.49 5.15 -12.88
N GLY A 12 -0.01 6.30 -12.38
CA GLY A 12 -0.53 7.34 -13.26
C GLY A 12 0.51 7.89 -14.23
N ARG A 13 1.76 8.09 -13.77
CA ARG A 13 2.89 8.51 -14.62
C ARG A 13 3.35 7.43 -15.59
N ALA A 14 3.16 6.16 -15.25
CA ALA A 14 3.48 5.03 -16.11
C ALA A 14 2.41 4.77 -17.20
N GLY A 15 1.33 5.54 -17.24
CA GLY A 15 0.29 5.42 -18.25
C GLY A 15 -0.81 4.40 -17.95
N VAL A 16 -0.99 4.00 -16.68
CA VAL A 16 -2.16 3.20 -16.28
C VAL A 16 -3.41 4.03 -16.53
N GLY A 17 -4.33 3.52 -17.35
CA GLY A 17 -5.50 4.27 -17.83
C GLY A 17 -6.66 4.34 -16.84
N HIS A 18 -6.78 3.38 -15.90
CA HIS A 18 -7.84 3.36 -14.89
C HIS A 18 -7.31 3.00 -13.51
N LEU A 19 -7.70 3.75 -12.50
CA LEU A 19 -7.33 3.51 -11.09
C LEU A 19 -8.54 3.59 -10.18
N ILE A 20 -8.74 2.57 -9.34
CA ILE A 20 -9.74 2.55 -8.27
C ILE A 20 -9.02 2.81 -6.93
N LEU A 21 -9.33 3.92 -6.28
CA LEU A 21 -8.69 4.36 -5.04
C LEU A 21 -9.62 4.14 -3.85
N VAL A 22 -9.19 3.36 -2.86
CA VAL A 22 -9.97 3.10 -1.63
C VAL A 22 -9.18 3.56 -0.41
N ASP A 23 -9.66 4.59 0.29
CA ASP A 23 -9.07 5.12 1.52
C ASP A 23 -10.08 6.01 2.26
N ALA A 24 -10.39 5.72 3.51
CA ALA A 24 -11.34 6.50 4.32
C ALA A 24 -10.75 7.78 4.92
N ASP A 25 -9.42 7.93 4.92
CA ASP A 25 -8.79 8.98 5.68
C ASP A 25 -8.85 10.35 5.00
N VAL A 26 -8.81 11.37 5.84
CA VAL A 26 -8.47 12.74 5.45
C VAL A 26 -6.99 13.02 5.70
N PHE A 27 -6.43 14.04 5.07
CA PHE A 27 -5.08 14.49 5.40
C PHE A 27 -5.04 15.18 6.77
N ASP A 28 -4.07 14.80 7.57
CA ASP A 28 -3.79 15.33 8.90
C ASP A 28 -2.43 16.04 8.92
N PRO A 29 -2.21 17.07 9.75
CA PRO A 29 -0.92 17.75 9.85
C PRO A 29 0.26 16.81 10.09
N SER A 30 0.06 15.73 10.86
CA SER A 30 1.08 14.70 11.10
C SER A 30 1.47 13.90 9.86
N ASN A 31 0.76 14.07 8.74
CA ASN A 31 1.04 13.38 7.48
C ASN A 31 2.06 14.13 6.60
N VAL A 32 2.24 15.43 6.82
CA VAL A 32 3.04 16.32 5.96
C VAL A 32 4.50 15.86 5.82
N ASN A 33 5.04 15.23 6.86
CA ASN A 33 6.42 14.77 6.85
C ASN A 33 6.72 13.62 5.86
N ARG A 34 5.66 12.96 5.30
CA ARG A 34 5.88 11.72 4.54
C ARG A 34 4.83 11.38 3.47
N GLN A 35 3.68 12.02 3.47
CA GLN A 35 2.62 11.74 2.49
C GLN A 35 2.66 12.77 1.36
N LEU A 36 2.76 12.30 0.13
CA LEU A 36 2.95 13.11 -1.07
C LEU A 36 1.83 14.15 -1.28
N GLY A 37 0.57 13.77 -1.02
CA GLY A 37 -0.57 14.66 -1.14
C GLY A 37 -0.81 15.54 0.08
N ALA A 38 -0.07 15.34 1.20
CA ALA A 38 -0.23 16.14 2.40
C ALA A 38 0.53 17.45 2.30
N THR A 39 -0.18 18.53 2.13
CA THR A 39 0.34 19.90 2.11
C THR A 39 -0.52 20.77 3.02
N VAL A 40 -0.06 21.98 3.34
CA VAL A 40 -0.85 22.95 4.13
C VAL A 40 -2.24 23.19 3.50
N GLN A 41 -2.34 23.12 2.17
CA GLN A 41 -3.58 23.36 1.43
C GLN A 41 -4.53 22.15 1.39
N THR A 42 -4.04 20.94 1.68
CA THR A 42 -4.83 19.71 1.56
C THR A 42 -5.23 19.10 2.90
N ILE A 43 -4.79 19.67 4.01
CA ILE A 43 -5.20 19.24 5.36
C ILE A 43 -6.72 19.28 5.49
N GLY A 44 -7.32 18.23 6.05
CA GLY A 44 -8.77 18.06 6.21
C GLY A 44 -9.49 17.52 4.98
N ARG A 45 -8.84 17.43 3.83
CA ARG A 45 -9.44 16.90 2.60
C ARG A 45 -9.31 15.38 2.50
N PRO A 46 -10.31 14.67 1.92
CA PRO A 46 -10.23 13.22 1.69
C PRO A 46 -9.01 12.87 0.84
N LYS A 47 -8.24 11.84 1.25
CA LYS A 47 -7.01 11.45 0.56
C LYS A 47 -7.25 10.98 -0.87
N VAL A 48 -8.32 10.26 -1.11
CA VAL A 48 -8.65 9.74 -2.45
C VAL A 48 -8.96 10.89 -3.42
N GLU A 49 -9.66 11.94 -2.97
CA GLU A 49 -10.01 13.09 -3.82
C GLU A 49 -8.79 13.92 -4.20
N VAL A 50 -7.91 14.21 -3.24
CA VAL A 50 -6.67 14.93 -3.50
C VAL A 50 -5.76 14.14 -4.46
N MET A 51 -5.71 12.84 -4.31
CA MET A 51 -4.91 12.00 -5.21
C MET A 51 -5.54 11.90 -6.60
N LYS A 52 -6.86 11.91 -6.73
CA LYS A 52 -7.56 12.00 -8.02
C LYS A 52 -7.22 13.32 -8.74
N GLU A 53 -7.34 14.45 -8.07
CA GLU A 53 -6.97 15.74 -8.65
C GLU A 53 -5.51 15.76 -9.12
N ARG A 54 -4.62 15.19 -8.31
CA ARG A 54 -3.20 15.08 -8.64
C ARG A 54 -2.97 14.21 -9.87
N LEU A 55 -3.63 13.08 -9.99
CA LEU A 55 -3.54 12.19 -11.15
C LEU A 55 -4.03 12.89 -12.42
N LEU A 56 -5.17 13.57 -12.36
CA LEU A 56 -5.71 14.34 -13.49
C LEU A 56 -4.78 15.48 -13.92
N SER A 57 -4.02 16.05 -12.98
CA SER A 57 -3.00 17.07 -13.32
C SER A 57 -1.76 16.49 -13.99
N ILE A 58 -1.52 15.16 -13.89
CA ILE A 58 -0.42 14.42 -14.50
C ILE A 58 -0.84 13.86 -15.85
N ASN A 59 -2.00 13.21 -15.89
CA ASN A 59 -2.60 12.61 -17.06
C ASN A 59 -4.09 12.97 -17.11
N PRO A 60 -4.51 13.92 -17.95
CA PRO A 60 -5.92 14.36 -18.02
C PRO A 60 -6.87 13.25 -18.51
N ASP A 61 -6.35 12.25 -19.22
CA ASP A 61 -7.16 11.17 -19.82
C ASP A 61 -7.31 9.96 -18.89
N ILE A 62 -6.71 10.00 -17.68
CA ILE A 62 -6.83 8.89 -16.73
C ILE A 62 -8.25 8.84 -16.12
N ASP A 63 -8.85 7.67 -16.09
CA ASP A 63 -10.07 7.44 -15.32
C ASP A 63 -9.74 7.10 -13.86
N VAL A 64 -10.33 7.82 -12.90
CA VAL A 64 -10.07 7.62 -11.48
C VAL A 64 -11.38 7.51 -10.72
N GLU A 65 -11.66 6.31 -10.25
CA GLU A 65 -12.76 6.01 -9.33
C GLU A 65 -12.29 6.16 -7.87
N THR A 66 -13.07 6.81 -7.02
CA THR A 66 -12.70 7.06 -5.62
C THR A 66 -13.75 6.51 -4.65
N HIS A 67 -13.28 5.80 -3.63
CA HIS A 67 -14.09 5.29 -2.51
C HIS A 67 -13.51 5.81 -1.19
N ALA A 68 -14.12 6.85 -0.63
CA ALA A 68 -13.74 7.42 0.67
C ALA A 68 -14.27 6.54 1.82
N THR A 69 -13.85 5.29 1.88
CA THR A 69 -14.30 4.30 2.86
C THR A 69 -13.17 3.40 3.35
N PHE A 70 -13.34 2.81 4.54
CA PHE A 70 -12.47 1.74 5.01
C PHE A 70 -12.79 0.44 4.26
N TYR A 71 -11.76 -0.24 3.78
CA TYR A 71 -11.94 -1.61 3.30
C TYR A 71 -12.12 -2.53 4.51
N LEU A 72 -13.37 -2.92 4.76
CA LEU A 72 -13.75 -3.83 5.84
C LEU A 72 -14.18 -5.17 5.23
N PRO A 73 -13.66 -6.32 5.71
CA PRO A 73 -14.00 -7.63 5.15
C PRO A 73 -15.50 -7.90 5.06
N GLU A 74 -16.26 -7.42 6.05
CA GLU A 74 -17.70 -7.67 6.14
C GLU A 74 -18.54 -6.85 5.15
N SER A 75 -18.11 -5.63 4.81
CA SER A 75 -18.86 -4.70 3.95
C SER A 75 -18.35 -4.63 2.51
N HIS A 76 -17.16 -5.20 2.23
CA HIS A 76 -16.52 -5.16 0.92
C HIS A 76 -16.34 -6.55 0.31
N GLN A 77 -17.06 -7.55 0.78
CA GLN A 77 -17.03 -8.88 0.19
C GLN A 77 -17.49 -8.85 -1.27
N GLY A 78 -16.67 -9.35 -2.17
CA GLY A 78 -16.93 -9.31 -3.60
C GLY A 78 -16.52 -8.00 -4.29
N PHE A 79 -16.05 -7.00 -3.56
CA PHE A 79 -15.66 -5.72 -4.14
C PHE A 79 -14.54 -5.87 -5.19
N ILE A 80 -13.48 -6.61 -4.86
CA ILE A 80 -12.36 -6.84 -5.78
C ILE A 80 -12.80 -7.71 -6.96
N ALA A 81 -13.55 -8.77 -6.70
CA ALA A 81 -14.03 -9.69 -7.73
C ALA A 81 -14.92 -9.01 -8.80
N HIS A 82 -15.67 -7.98 -8.40
CA HIS A 82 -16.57 -7.24 -9.30
C HIS A 82 -16.02 -5.91 -9.79
N SER A 83 -14.83 -5.52 -9.37
CA SER A 83 -14.24 -4.22 -9.73
C SER A 83 -13.79 -4.12 -11.19
N GLY A 84 -13.60 -5.25 -11.87
CA GLY A 84 -12.98 -5.28 -13.19
C GLY A 84 -11.49 -4.96 -13.21
N ALA A 85 -10.84 -4.93 -12.06
CA ALA A 85 -9.41 -4.61 -11.96
C ALA A 85 -8.54 -5.74 -12.51
N ASP A 86 -7.54 -5.38 -13.32
CA ASP A 86 -6.52 -6.31 -13.84
C ASP A 86 -5.44 -6.64 -12.80
N TYR A 87 -5.31 -5.80 -11.77
CA TYR A 87 -4.28 -5.93 -10.73
C TYR A 87 -4.68 -5.26 -9.43
N VAL A 88 -4.33 -5.86 -8.30
CA VAL A 88 -4.60 -5.32 -6.97
C VAL A 88 -3.30 -4.92 -6.26
N VAL A 89 -3.27 -3.72 -5.68
CA VAL A 89 -2.18 -3.28 -4.81
C VAL A 89 -2.68 -3.12 -3.39
N ASP A 90 -2.24 -4.01 -2.51
CA ASP A 90 -2.50 -3.90 -1.09
C ASP A 90 -1.40 -3.10 -0.39
N ALA A 91 -1.77 -1.96 0.14
CA ALA A 91 -0.91 -1.13 0.97
C ALA A 91 -1.61 -0.65 2.26
N VAL A 92 -2.64 -1.37 2.70
CA VAL A 92 -3.35 -1.10 3.95
C VAL A 92 -2.50 -1.48 5.17
N ASP A 93 -2.77 -0.86 6.31
CA ASP A 93 -2.03 -1.14 7.55
C ASP A 93 -2.78 -2.11 8.48
N THR A 94 -4.11 -2.22 8.33
CA THR A 94 -4.94 -3.12 9.12
C THR A 94 -4.78 -4.56 8.65
N MET A 95 -4.41 -5.45 9.57
CA MET A 95 -4.12 -6.85 9.27
C MET A 95 -5.31 -7.61 8.67
N SER A 96 -6.51 -7.43 9.24
CA SER A 96 -7.72 -8.11 8.74
C SER A 96 -8.05 -7.70 7.32
N ALA A 97 -8.02 -6.40 7.02
CA ALA A 97 -8.23 -5.87 5.67
C ALA A 97 -7.18 -6.38 4.69
N LYS A 98 -5.88 -6.36 5.08
CA LYS A 98 -4.79 -6.88 4.27
C LYS A 98 -4.98 -8.34 3.87
N ILE A 99 -5.37 -9.18 4.84
CA ILE A 99 -5.64 -10.59 4.59
C ILE A 99 -6.85 -10.76 3.66
N ALA A 100 -7.94 -10.01 3.89
CA ALA A 100 -9.15 -10.11 3.08
C ALA A 100 -8.90 -9.67 1.62
N ILE A 101 -8.17 -8.57 1.40
CA ILE A 101 -7.78 -8.11 0.07
C ILE A 101 -7.00 -9.18 -0.68
N ILE A 102 -5.98 -9.75 -0.05
CA ILE A 102 -5.14 -10.79 -0.67
C ILE A 102 -5.94 -12.06 -0.93
N ASP A 103 -6.79 -12.47 0.02
CA ASP A 103 -7.62 -13.67 -0.07
C ASP A 103 -8.62 -13.56 -1.23
N GLU A 104 -9.33 -12.44 -1.31
CA GLU A 104 -10.31 -12.18 -2.37
C GLU A 104 -9.63 -12.10 -3.74
N ALA A 105 -8.56 -11.32 -3.88
CA ALA A 105 -7.82 -11.20 -5.14
C ALA A 105 -7.30 -12.57 -5.62
N TYR A 106 -6.71 -13.35 -4.70
CA TYR A 106 -6.17 -14.68 -5.01
C TYR A 106 -7.23 -15.65 -5.52
N HIS A 107 -8.39 -15.73 -4.85
CA HIS A 107 -9.47 -16.64 -5.24
C HIS A 107 -10.26 -16.15 -6.47
N SER A 108 -10.21 -14.86 -6.76
CA SER A 108 -10.75 -14.27 -8.00
C SER A 108 -9.79 -14.39 -9.19
N GLY A 109 -8.57 -14.92 -8.98
CA GLY A 109 -7.57 -15.03 -10.04
C GLY A 109 -6.94 -13.69 -10.47
N ILE A 110 -7.13 -12.63 -9.67
CA ILE A 110 -6.57 -11.30 -9.94
C ILE A 110 -5.19 -11.19 -9.29
N PRO A 111 -4.13 -10.86 -10.04
CA PRO A 111 -2.80 -10.67 -9.47
C PRO A 111 -2.79 -9.61 -8.36
N VAL A 112 -2.02 -9.86 -7.32
CA VAL A 112 -1.92 -8.95 -6.18
C VAL A 112 -0.48 -8.79 -5.71
N VAL A 113 -0.08 -7.56 -5.43
CA VAL A 113 1.16 -7.23 -4.72
C VAL A 113 0.86 -6.52 -3.41
N SER A 114 1.58 -6.87 -2.35
CA SER A 114 1.31 -6.32 -1.01
C SER A 114 2.54 -5.65 -0.40
N SER A 115 2.32 -4.55 0.30
CA SER A 115 3.37 -3.88 1.08
C SER A 115 3.44 -4.41 2.49
N MET A 116 4.64 -4.77 2.94
CA MET A 116 4.90 -5.11 4.33
C MET A 116 5.24 -3.87 5.17
N GLY A 117 5.83 -4.04 6.35
CA GLY A 117 6.11 -2.97 7.29
C GLY A 117 7.12 -1.94 6.78
N ALA A 118 6.78 -0.64 6.87
CA ALA A 118 7.68 0.47 6.55
C ALA A 118 7.91 1.43 7.73
N GLY A 119 7.30 1.17 8.88
CA GLY A 119 7.50 1.97 10.08
C GLY A 119 8.79 1.63 10.82
N ASN A 120 9.34 2.62 11.53
CA ASN A 120 10.55 2.50 12.33
C ASN A 120 11.78 2.04 11.53
N LYS A 121 11.91 2.50 10.29
CA LYS A 121 13.00 2.19 9.35
C LYS A 121 13.56 3.47 8.76
N LEU A 122 14.85 3.46 8.44
CA LEU A 122 15.60 4.60 7.91
C LEU A 122 16.31 4.29 6.60
N HIS A 123 16.44 3.01 6.23
CA HIS A 123 17.18 2.52 5.07
C HIS A 123 16.25 2.07 3.95
N PRO A 124 15.87 2.95 3.01
CA PRO A 124 15.02 2.59 1.87
C PRO A 124 15.68 1.57 0.93
N GLU A 125 17.01 1.55 0.86
CA GLU A 125 17.81 0.61 0.07
C GLU A 125 17.70 -0.85 0.53
N TYR A 126 17.16 -1.11 1.72
CA TYR A 126 16.91 -2.46 2.21
C TYR A 126 15.53 -3.02 1.83
N PHE A 127 14.73 -2.24 1.09
CA PHE A 127 13.50 -2.77 0.53
C PHE A 127 13.77 -3.69 -0.65
N GLN A 128 13.07 -4.81 -0.66
CA GLN A 128 13.13 -5.86 -1.66
C GLN A 128 11.73 -6.24 -2.12
N LEU A 129 11.65 -6.76 -3.33
CA LEU A 129 10.45 -7.41 -3.87
C LEU A 129 10.72 -8.91 -3.99
N ASP A 130 9.96 -9.73 -3.31
CA ASP A 130 10.01 -11.19 -3.46
C ASP A 130 8.66 -11.80 -3.05
N TYR A 131 8.54 -13.11 -3.19
CA TYR A 131 7.38 -13.83 -2.69
C TYR A 131 7.37 -13.88 -1.16
N ILE A 132 6.18 -13.86 -0.57
CA ILE A 132 5.98 -13.83 0.89
C ILE A 132 6.73 -14.97 1.60
N GLU A 133 6.86 -16.13 0.97
CA GLU A 133 7.56 -17.30 1.52
C GLU A 133 9.05 -17.06 1.71
N LYS A 134 9.66 -16.20 0.92
CA LYS A 134 11.10 -15.90 0.93
C LYS A 134 11.48 -14.72 1.83
N THR A 135 10.50 -14.04 2.40
CA THR A 135 10.74 -12.87 3.25
C THR A 135 11.47 -13.23 4.54
N SER A 136 12.30 -12.31 5.03
CA SER A 136 13.04 -12.41 6.29
C SER A 136 12.91 -11.12 7.09
N VAL A 137 13.34 -11.13 8.34
CA VAL A 137 13.46 -9.97 9.26
C VAL A 137 12.14 -9.24 9.56
N ASP A 138 11.33 -8.89 8.56
CA ASP A 138 10.11 -8.08 8.71
C ASP A 138 9.03 -8.78 9.58
N PRO A 139 8.63 -8.19 10.74
CA PRO A 139 7.65 -8.81 11.64
C PRO A 139 6.26 -8.96 11.02
N LEU A 140 5.83 -8.00 10.19
CA LEU A 140 4.55 -8.07 9.51
C LEU A 140 4.55 -9.18 8.47
N ALA A 141 5.62 -9.31 7.68
CA ALA A 141 5.77 -10.40 6.73
C ALA A 141 5.74 -11.77 7.42
N LYS A 142 6.35 -11.90 8.61
CA LYS A 142 6.29 -13.15 9.41
C LYS A 142 4.85 -13.54 9.76
N ILE A 143 4.03 -12.58 10.17
CA ILE A 143 2.62 -12.83 10.50
C ILE A 143 1.83 -13.16 9.24
N MET A 144 1.97 -12.35 8.18
CA MET A 144 1.29 -12.56 6.90
C MET A 144 1.59 -13.93 6.30
N ARG A 145 2.85 -14.34 6.29
CA ARG A 145 3.28 -15.67 5.81
C ARG A 145 2.55 -16.81 6.55
N ARG A 146 2.39 -16.67 7.87
CA ARG A 146 1.66 -17.67 8.68
C ARG A 146 0.16 -17.68 8.33
N GLU A 147 -0.45 -16.51 8.23
CA GLU A 147 -1.89 -16.39 7.98
C GLU A 147 -2.27 -16.81 6.54
N LEU A 148 -1.46 -16.47 5.56
CA LEU A 148 -1.68 -16.89 4.17
C LEU A 148 -1.46 -18.41 4.00
N LYS A 149 -0.46 -18.97 4.69
CA LYS A 149 -0.25 -20.43 4.70
C LYS A 149 -1.47 -21.19 5.23
N LYS A 150 -2.13 -20.73 6.30
CA LYS A 150 -3.37 -21.32 6.83
C LYS A 150 -4.49 -21.34 5.80
N ARG A 151 -4.55 -20.33 4.92
CA ARG A 151 -5.53 -20.18 3.84
C ARG A 151 -5.12 -20.88 2.54
N ARG A 152 -3.97 -21.56 2.52
CA ARG A 152 -3.38 -22.20 1.33
C ARG A 152 -3.04 -21.23 0.21
N ILE A 153 -2.91 -19.92 0.52
CA ILE A 153 -2.51 -18.86 -0.40
C ILE A 153 -0.98 -18.86 -0.48
N ARG A 154 -0.45 -18.84 -1.68
CA ARG A 154 1.00 -18.92 -1.96
C ARG A 154 1.41 -17.96 -3.06
N ARG A 155 2.71 -17.68 -3.13
CA ARG A 155 3.35 -16.89 -4.18
C ARG A 155 2.80 -15.47 -4.32
N ILE A 156 2.45 -14.86 -3.20
CA ILE A 156 2.10 -13.44 -3.18
C ILE A 156 3.38 -12.61 -3.22
N LYS A 157 3.55 -11.77 -4.24
CA LYS A 157 4.65 -10.79 -4.32
C LYS A 157 4.47 -9.74 -3.23
N VAL A 158 5.54 -9.43 -2.51
CA VAL A 158 5.50 -8.43 -1.43
C VAL A 158 6.72 -7.53 -1.46
N ALA A 159 6.50 -6.23 -1.24
CA ALA A 159 7.58 -5.31 -0.92
C ALA A 159 7.82 -5.33 0.59
N TYR A 160 9.02 -5.73 1.02
CA TYR A 160 9.42 -5.83 2.42
C TYR A 160 10.84 -5.32 2.61
N SER A 161 11.23 -5.01 3.84
CA SER A 161 12.57 -4.55 4.14
C SER A 161 13.30 -5.56 5.02
N THR A 162 14.58 -5.76 4.75
CA THR A 162 15.49 -6.56 5.57
C THR A 162 16.10 -5.77 6.74
N GLU A 163 15.76 -4.49 6.88
CA GLU A 163 16.14 -3.67 8.02
C GLU A 163 15.41 -4.11 9.29
N VAL A 164 16.15 -4.27 10.39
CA VAL A 164 15.56 -4.46 11.71
C VAL A 164 14.91 -3.16 12.15
N PRO A 165 13.60 -3.14 12.48
CA PRO A 165 12.95 -1.91 12.90
C PRO A 165 13.58 -1.31 14.14
N HIS A 166 13.83 0.00 14.10
CA HIS A 166 14.31 0.74 15.27
C HIS A 166 13.25 0.77 16.37
N LYS A 167 13.71 0.84 17.63
CA LYS A 167 12.78 1.11 18.73
C LYS A 167 12.26 2.54 18.57
N PRO A 168 10.93 2.77 18.71
CA PRO A 168 10.41 4.13 18.68
C PRO A 168 11.04 4.95 19.81
N PHE A 169 11.41 6.20 19.52
CA PHE A 169 11.70 7.17 20.57
C PHE A 169 10.38 7.50 21.27
N SER A 170 10.30 7.21 22.56
CA SER A 170 9.16 7.54 23.39
C SER A 170 9.69 8.31 24.59
N ASP A 171 9.29 9.57 24.71
CA ASP A 171 9.49 10.38 25.90
C ASP A 171 8.35 10.18 26.93
N SER A 172 7.41 9.31 26.65
CA SER A 172 6.25 9.01 27.50
C SER A 172 6.09 7.51 27.72
N ASP A 173 5.61 7.14 28.90
CA ASP A 173 5.20 5.78 29.28
C ASP A 173 3.93 5.31 28.55
N GLU A 174 3.61 5.83 27.39
CA GLU A 174 2.48 5.41 26.58
C GLU A 174 2.64 3.95 26.15
N VAL A 175 1.61 3.18 26.42
CA VAL A 175 1.59 1.71 26.31
C VAL A 175 1.85 1.19 24.90
N ARG A 176 1.72 1.99 23.84
CA ARG A 176 2.09 1.66 22.44
C ARG A 176 2.36 2.91 21.60
N PRO A 177 3.59 3.38 21.52
CA PRO A 177 3.91 4.51 20.64
C PRO A 177 3.61 4.17 19.17
N SER A 178 3.06 5.15 18.44
CA SER A 178 2.85 5.02 17.00
C SER A 178 4.19 4.81 16.29
N PRO A 179 4.27 3.92 15.28
CA PRO A 179 5.50 3.72 14.53
C PRO A 179 5.97 5.01 13.86
N GLY A 180 7.23 5.36 14.07
CA GLY A 180 7.87 6.48 13.37
C GLY A 180 7.95 6.23 11.87
N SER A 181 7.94 7.29 11.09
CA SER A 181 8.08 7.21 9.64
C SER A 181 8.72 8.47 9.08
N ILE A 182 9.45 8.32 7.97
CA ILE A 182 10.14 9.40 7.26
C ILE A 182 9.83 9.31 5.77
N SER A 183 9.91 10.44 5.04
CA SER A 183 9.40 10.59 3.68
C SER A 183 9.89 9.55 2.67
N PHE A 184 11.17 9.24 2.68
CA PHE A 184 11.80 8.41 1.64
C PHE A 184 11.62 6.89 1.83
N VAL A 185 11.36 6.41 3.03
CA VAL A 185 11.25 4.96 3.32
C VAL A 185 9.95 4.36 2.75
N PRO A 186 8.75 4.83 3.15
CA PRO A 186 7.51 4.28 2.60
C PRO A 186 7.28 4.65 1.14
N SER A 187 7.81 5.78 0.68
CA SER A 187 7.72 6.16 -0.73
C SER A 187 8.48 5.19 -1.63
N THR A 188 9.69 4.77 -1.21
CA THR A 188 10.47 3.73 -1.93
C THR A 188 9.71 2.41 -1.99
N ALA A 189 9.10 1.97 -0.88
CA ALA A 189 8.25 0.78 -0.90
C ALA A 189 7.11 0.90 -1.92
N GLY A 190 6.48 2.09 -2.00
CA GLY A 190 5.44 2.39 -2.99
C GLY A 190 5.95 2.33 -4.43
N MET A 191 7.12 2.89 -4.72
CA MET A 191 7.73 2.84 -6.05
C MET A 191 8.08 1.40 -6.48
N ILE A 192 8.56 0.57 -5.55
CA ILE A 192 8.83 -0.86 -5.80
C ILE A 192 7.54 -1.60 -6.17
N LEU A 193 6.44 -1.34 -5.45
CA LEU A 193 5.14 -1.92 -5.77
C LEU A 193 4.64 -1.49 -7.15
N ALA A 194 4.71 -0.20 -7.47
CA ALA A 194 4.31 0.30 -8.78
C ALA A 194 5.13 -0.33 -9.91
N GLY A 195 6.44 -0.44 -9.72
CA GLY A 195 7.32 -1.10 -10.67
C GLY A 195 6.98 -2.59 -10.87
N ALA A 196 6.59 -3.30 -9.81
CA ALA A 196 6.11 -4.67 -9.91
C ALA A 196 4.83 -4.77 -10.76
N VAL A 197 3.83 -3.91 -10.47
CA VAL A 197 2.57 -3.88 -11.23
C VAL A 197 2.82 -3.66 -12.73
N VAL A 198 3.61 -2.65 -13.07
CA VAL A 198 3.88 -2.32 -14.48
C VAL A 198 4.59 -3.46 -15.19
N ARG A 199 5.62 -4.08 -14.57
CA ARG A 199 6.32 -5.21 -15.19
C ARG A 199 5.42 -6.44 -15.35
N ASP A 200 4.60 -6.74 -14.35
CA ASP A 200 3.66 -7.86 -14.43
C ASP A 200 2.61 -7.66 -15.52
N LEU A 201 2.02 -6.47 -15.63
CA LEU A 201 1.03 -6.15 -16.67
C LEU A 201 1.63 -6.19 -18.08
N LEU A 202 2.90 -5.84 -18.21
CA LEU A 202 3.62 -5.86 -19.49
C LEU A 202 4.33 -7.20 -19.78
N ASN A 203 4.23 -8.19 -18.87
CA ASN A 203 4.91 -9.50 -18.96
C ASN A 203 6.44 -9.36 -19.17
N LEU A 204 7.08 -8.48 -18.37
CA LEU A 204 8.52 -8.21 -18.48
C LEU A 204 9.39 -9.02 -17.50
N ASP A 205 8.81 -9.76 -16.55
CA ASP A 205 9.50 -10.59 -15.53
C ASP A 205 9.34 -12.09 -15.81
#